data_4cead2d9fe9a5ddea73b940d6db37c0a
#
_entry.id   4cead2d9fe9a5ddea73b940d6db37c0a
#
_cell.length_a   1.000
_cell.length_b   1.000
_cell.length_c   1.000
_cell.angle_alpha   90.00
_cell.angle_beta   90.00
_cell.angle_gamma   90.00
#
_symmetry.space_group_name_H-M   'P 1'
#
loop_
_entity.id
_entity.type
_entity.pdbx_description
1 polymer ?
#
loop_
_entity_poly.entity_id
_entity_poly.type
_entity_poly.pdbx_seq_one_letter_code
_entity_poly.pdbx_strand_id
1 'polypeptide(L)'
;LVTCDEKKTVDLKTLGRQLGAGNLSFASEDRLEKYLGLKQGSVSPFGLMNDTEHAVEFFIDKDLSRCKSLGIHPLENTATVFLSFKDLDKFLWNLDVDAMKIKL
;
A
#
# COMPACT_ATOMS: atom_id res chain seq x y z
N LEU A 1 1.16 4.12 -3.48
CA LEU A 1 1.15 3.42 -2.18
C LEU A 1 2.03 2.19 -2.24
N VAL A 2 2.97 2.10 -1.33
CA VAL A 2 3.90 0.97 -1.24
C VAL A 2 3.71 0.26 0.09
N THR A 3 3.50 -1.04 0.04
CA THR A 3 3.32 -1.89 1.23
C THR A 3 4.50 -2.85 1.36
N CYS A 4 5.16 -2.83 2.51
CA CYS A 4 6.27 -3.73 2.81
C CYS A 4 6.19 -4.21 4.27
N ASP A 5 7.03 -5.19 4.61
CA ASP A 5 7.17 -5.64 5.99
C ASP A 5 7.69 -4.49 6.86
N GLU A 6 7.09 -4.30 8.03
CA GLU A 6 7.49 -3.24 8.97
C GLU A 6 8.95 -3.33 9.41
N LYS A 7 9.56 -4.50 9.31
CA LYS A 7 10.96 -4.74 9.65
C LYS A 7 11.93 -4.27 8.57
N LYS A 8 11.44 -3.99 7.37
CA LYS A 8 12.29 -3.53 6.26
C LYS A 8 12.43 -2.03 6.27
N THR A 9 13.65 -1.55 6.00
CA THR A 9 13.92 -0.13 5.78
C THR A 9 13.89 0.13 4.28
N VAL A 10 13.07 1.07 3.85
CA VAL A 10 12.93 1.43 2.44
C VAL A 10 13.72 2.70 2.17
N ASP A 11 14.69 2.62 1.23
CA ASP A 11 15.41 3.78 0.73
C ASP A 11 14.60 4.41 -0.41
N LEU A 12 14.09 5.62 -0.18
CA LEU A 12 13.24 6.31 -1.16
C LEU A 12 13.97 6.60 -2.47
N LYS A 13 15.27 6.84 -2.44
CA LYS A 13 16.06 7.04 -3.67
C LYS A 13 16.10 5.78 -4.53
N THR A 14 16.39 4.65 -3.90
CA THR A 14 16.44 3.35 -4.58
C THR A 14 15.05 2.97 -5.10
N LEU A 15 14.03 3.18 -4.30
CA LEU A 15 12.64 2.91 -4.69
C LEU A 15 12.23 3.78 -5.88
N GLY A 16 12.55 5.06 -5.86
CA GLY A 16 12.27 5.97 -6.97
C GLY A 16 12.89 5.51 -8.27
N ARG A 17 14.13 5.01 -8.22
CA ARG A 17 14.80 4.46 -9.40
C ARG A 17 14.14 3.18 -9.90
N GLN A 18 13.76 2.28 -9.00
CA GLN A 18 13.07 1.04 -9.36
C GLN A 18 11.74 1.30 -10.05
N LEU A 19 11.01 2.32 -9.61
CA LEU A 19 9.70 2.65 -10.14
C LEU A 19 9.75 3.62 -11.32
N GLY A 20 10.93 4.15 -11.63
CA GLY A 20 11.06 5.20 -12.65
C GLY A 20 10.34 6.49 -12.28
N ALA A 21 10.17 6.73 -10.99
CA ALA A 21 9.36 7.85 -10.48
C ALA A 21 10.20 9.08 -10.09
N GLY A 22 11.51 9.02 -10.22
CA GLY A 22 12.40 10.12 -9.84
C GLY A 22 12.50 10.27 -8.32
N ASN A 23 12.37 11.49 -7.83
CA ASN A 23 12.44 11.77 -6.39
C ASN A 23 11.12 11.45 -5.69
N LEU A 24 11.18 10.53 -4.72
CA LEU A 24 10.04 10.18 -3.89
C LEU A 24 10.14 10.86 -2.54
N SER A 25 8.98 11.19 -1.97
CA SER A 25 8.85 11.68 -0.61
C SER A 25 7.59 11.11 0.02
N PHE A 26 7.48 11.19 1.35
CA PHE A 26 6.24 10.80 2.01
C PHE A 26 5.11 11.77 1.64
N ALA A 27 3.91 11.21 1.44
CA ALA A 27 2.74 12.02 1.14
C ALA A 27 2.37 12.90 2.34
N SER A 28 1.90 14.12 2.05
CA SER A 28 1.38 15.00 3.08
C SER A 28 0.07 14.48 3.66
N GLU A 29 -0.31 14.97 4.85
CA GLU A 29 -1.59 14.63 5.46
C GLU A 29 -2.76 14.98 4.55
N ASP A 30 -2.69 16.10 3.86
CA ASP A 30 -3.73 16.54 2.93
C ASP A 30 -3.91 15.57 1.76
N ARG A 31 -2.80 15.05 1.23
CA ARG A 31 -2.85 14.08 0.14
C ARG A 31 -3.36 12.72 0.61
N LEU A 32 -2.98 12.27 1.79
CA LEU A 32 -3.48 11.02 2.36
C LEU A 32 -4.98 11.09 2.56
N GLU A 33 -5.50 12.18 3.07
CA GLU A 33 -6.92 12.38 3.26
C GLU A 33 -7.65 12.48 1.91
N LYS A 34 -7.11 13.25 0.98
CA LYS A 34 -7.73 13.48 -0.32
C LYS A 34 -7.88 12.20 -1.14
N TYR A 35 -6.83 11.38 -1.21
CA TYR A 35 -6.81 10.21 -2.09
C TYR A 35 -7.22 8.93 -1.41
N LEU A 36 -6.88 8.75 -0.15
CA LEU A 36 -7.12 7.50 0.58
C LEU A 36 -8.11 7.64 1.73
N GLY A 37 -8.49 8.86 2.09
CA GLY A 37 -9.38 9.10 3.22
C GLY A 37 -8.78 8.68 4.56
N LEU A 38 -7.45 8.70 4.67
CA LEU A 38 -6.73 8.20 5.83
C LEU A 38 -5.87 9.28 6.47
N LYS A 39 -5.61 9.10 7.77
CA LYS A 39 -4.68 9.93 8.51
C LYS A 39 -3.30 9.27 8.57
N GLN A 40 -2.28 10.07 8.80
CA GLN A 40 -0.93 9.59 9.03
C GLN A 40 -0.92 8.57 10.18
N GLY A 41 -0.24 7.45 9.99
CA GLY A 41 -0.20 6.36 10.97
C GLY A 41 -1.31 5.32 10.80
N SER A 42 -2.32 5.60 9.97
CA SER A 42 -3.42 4.66 9.68
C SER A 42 -3.46 4.26 8.21
N VAL A 43 -2.38 4.46 7.47
CA VAL A 43 -2.33 4.17 6.03
C VAL A 43 -2.36 2.67 5.79
N SER A 44 -3.22 2.25 4.88
CA SER A 44 -3.47 0.84 4.61
C SER A 44 -3.95 0.65 3.17
N PRO A 45 -3.72 -0.53 2.57
CA PRO A 45 -4.25 -0.85 1.24
C PRO A 45 -5.78 -0.74 1.14
N PHE A 46 -6.50 -0.88 2.25
CA PHE A 46 -7.96 -0.71 2.24
C PHE A 46 -8.38 0.72 1.91
N GLY A 47 -7.51 1.71 2.11
CA GLY A 47 -7.77 3.09 1.71
C GLY A 47 -7.96 3.26 0.21
N LEU A 48 -7.53 2.31 -0.60
CA LEU A 48 -7.70 2.35 -2.06
C LEU A 48 -9.18 2.31 -2.47
N MET A 49 -10.09 1.85 -1.60
CA MET A 49 -11.54 1.96 -1.89
C MET A 49 -12.00 3.41 -1.99
N ASN A 50 -11.28 4.36 -1.41
CA ASN A 50 -11.61 5.79 -1.45
C ASN A 50 -11.01 6.49 -2.67
N ASP A 51 -10.09 5.83 -3.39
CA ASP A 51 -9.45 6.37 -4.59
C ASP A 51 -10.26 6.06 -5.84
N THR A 52 -11.41 6.69 -5.95
CA THR A 52 -12.36 6.44 -7.05
C THR A 52 -11.83 6.87 -8.43
N GLU A 53 -10.87 7.77 -8.46
CA GLU A 53 -10.25 8.27 -9.70
C GLU A 53 -9.04 7.45 -10.13
N HIS A 54 -8.66 6.43 -9.37
CA HIS A 54 -7.49 5.59 -9.62
C HIS A 54 -6.19 6.41 -9.78
N ALA A 55 -6.05 7.44 -8.93
CA ALA A 55 -4.88 8.31 -8.96
C ALA A 55 -3.67 7.69 -8.25
N VAL A 56 -3.90 6.69 -7.39
CA VAL A 56 -2.87 6.04 -6.58
C VAL A 56 -2.51 4.68 -7.19
N GLU A 57 -1.22 4.50 -7.50
CA GLU A 57 -0.69 3.20 -7.90
C GLU A 57 -0.34 2.39 -6.66
N PHE A 58 -0.54 1.08 -6.70
CA PHE A 58 -0.27 0.19 -5.58
C PHE A 58 0.89 -0.76 -5.88
N PHE A 59 1.89 -0.74 -4.99
CA PHE A 59 3.04 -1.64 -5.06
C PHE A 59 3.14 -2.42 -3.77
N ILE A 60 3.45 -3.70 -3.86
CA ILE A 60 3.65 -4.56 -2.70
C ILE A 60 5.01 -5.25 -2.77
N ASP A 61 5.68 -5.33 -1.62
CA ASP A 61 6.92 -6.09 -1.52
C ASP A 61 6.66 -7.55 -1.91
N LYS A 62 7.48 -8.05 -2.80
CA LYS A 62 7.38 -9.41 -3.32
C LYS A 62 7.37 -10.47 -2.22
N ASP A 63 8.11 -10.24 -1.14
CA ASP A 63 8.16 -11.16 0.00
C ASP A 63 6.82 -11.26 0.72
N LEU A 64 6.04 -10.17 0.78
CA LEU A 64 4.71 -10.19 1.37
C LEU A 64 3.73 -11.04 0.54
N SER A 65 3.92 -11.10 -0.77
CA SER A 65 3.05 -11.89 -1.64
C SER A 65 3.19 -13.39 -1.39
N ARG A 66 4.25 -13.81 -0.69
CA ARG A 66 4.50 -15.20 -0.32
C ARG A 66 4.04 -15.54 1.09
N CYS A 67 3.63 -14.56 1.88
CA CYS A 67 3.16 -14.77 3.24
C CYS A 67 1.77 -15.41 3.24
N LYS A 68 1.56 -16.36 4.17
CA LYS A 68 0.27 -17.02 4.33
C LYS A 68 -0.79 -16.08 4.92
N SER A 69 -0.35 -15.13 5.73
CA SER A 69 -1.24 -14.19 6.40
C SER A 69 -0.58 -12.84 6.52
N LEU A 70 -1.31 -11.78 6.17
CA LEU A 70 -0.88 -10.40 6.29
C LEU A 70 -1.75 -9.69 7.32
N GLY A 71 -1.12 -8.94 8.23
CA GLY A 71 -1.83 -8.10 9.19
C GLY A 71 -1.95 -6.68 8.63
N ILE A 72 -3.18 -6.23 8.40
CA ILE A 72 -3.46 -4.93 7.79
C ILE A 72 -4.48 -4.16 8.62
N HIS A 73 -4.27 -2.87 8.80
CA HIS A 73 -5.24 -1.99 9.46
C HIS A 73 -6.42 -1.71 8.52
N PRO A 74 -7.67 -1.91 8.99
CA PRO A 74 -8.86 -1.73 8.14
C PRO A 74 -9.38 -0.29 8.05
N LEU A 75 -8.58 0.72 8.04
CA LEU A 75 -8.84 2.17 7.98
C LEU A 75 -8.66 2.87 9.33
N GLU A 76 -8.37 2.14 10.38
CA GLU A 76 -7.99 2.71 11.68
C GLU A 76 -6.89 1.86 12.31
N ASN A 77 -6.03 2.50 13.12
CA ASN A 77 -4.85 1.82 13.66
C ASN A 77 -5.11 1.06 14.96
N THR A 78 -6.37 1.03 15.43
CA THR A 78 -6.75 0.33 16.66
C THR A 78 -7.11 -1.13 16.42
N ALA A 79 -7.21 -1.54 15.17
CA ALA A 79 -7.56 -2.91 14.79
C ALA A 79 -6.60 -3.44 13.73
N THR A 80 -6.51 -4.76 13.63
CA THR A 80 -5.73 -5.44 12.59
C THR A 80 -6.57 -6.56 12.00
N VAL A 81 -6.66 -6.59 10.68
CA VAL A 81 -7.30 -7.66 9.92
C VAL A 81 -6.21 -8.56 9.35
N PHE A 82 -6.34 -9.86 9.56
CA PHE A 82 -5.43 -10.85 8.99
C PHE A 82 -6.09 -11.51 7.79
N LEU A 83 -5.40 -11.47 6.65
CA LEU A 83 -5.88 -12.09 5.41
C LEU A 83 -4.69 -12.61 4.61
N SER A 84 -4.96 -13.52 3.66
CA SER A 84 -3.93 -14.01 2.75
C SER A 84 -3.64 -12.95 1.68
N PHE A 85 -2.47 -13.04 1.04
CA PHE A 85 -2.18 -12.21 -0.13
C PHE A 85 -3.22 -12.43 -1.23
N LYS A 86 -3.66 -13.66 -1.42
CA LYS A 86 -4.68 -14.02 -2.42
C LYS A 86 -5.98 -13.26 -2.19
N ASP A 87 -6.41 -13.13 -0.93
CA ASP A 87 -7.63 -12.40 -0.59
C ASP A 87 -7.44 -10.89 -0.78
N LEU A 88 -6.28 -10.36 -0.42
CA LEU A 88 -5.96 -8.96 -0.67
C LEU A 88 -5.95 -8.65 -2.16
N ASP A 89 -5.33 -9.51 -2.96
CA ASP A 89 -5.28 -9.35 -4.41
C ASP A 89 -6.68 -9.36 -5.03
N LYS A 90 -7.55 -10.25 -4.56
CA LYS A 90 -8.95 -10.31 -4.95
C LYS A 90 -9.71 -9.02 -4.63
N PHE A 91 -9.50 -8.49 -3.43
CA PHE A 91 -10.09 -7.22 -3.00
C PHE A 91 -9.66 -6.08 -3.93
N LEU A 92 -8.37 -5.98 -4.23
CA LEU A 92 -7.84 -4.95 -5.11
C LEU A 92 -8.35 -5.12 -6.55
N TRP A 93 -8.44 -6.34 -7.02
CA TRP A 93 -8.98 -6.63 -8.35
C TRP A 93 -10.41 -6.12 -8.49
N ASN A 94 -11.24 -6.28 -7.45
CA ASN A 94 -12.62 -5.77 -7.44
C ASN A 94 -12.68 -4.24 -7.46
N LEU A 95 -11.59 -3.57 -7.08
CA LEU A 95 -11.45 -2.11 -7.17
C LEU A 95 -10.78 -1.65 -8.47
N ASP A 96 -10.50 -2.56 -9.39
CA ASP A 96 -9.72 -2.31 -10.61
C ASP A 96 -8.31 -1.79 -10.29
N VAL A 97 -7.70 -2.31 -9.23
CA VAL A 97 -6.33 -1.98 -8.83
C VAL A 97 -5.44 -3.20 -9.01
N ASP A 98 -4.37 -3.04 -9.77
CA ASP A 98 -3.35 -4.06 -9.93
C ASP A 98 -2.32 -3.95 -8.80
N ALA A 99 -2.10 -5.08 -8.10
CA ALA A 99 -1.03 -5.16 -7.11
C ALA A 99 0.29 -5.46 -7.81
N MET A 100 1.09 -4.43 -8.01
CA MET A 100 2.40 -4.59 -8.65
C MET A 100 3.44 -5.05 -7.62
N LYS A 101 4.04 -6.20 -7.88
CA LYS A 101 5.05 -6.79 -6.99
C LYS A 101 6.41 -6.20 -7.28
N ILE A 102 7.09 -5.72 -6.24
CA ILE A 102 8.44 -5.18 -6.36
C ILE A 102 9.34 -5.81 -5.30
N LYS A 103 10.63 -5.86 -5.58
CA LYS A 103 11.61 -6.37 -4.63
C LYS A 103 12.18 -5.21 -3.82
N LEU A 104 11.92 -5.23 -2.54
CA LEU A 104 12.43 -4.21 -1.59
C LEU A 104 13.55 -4.73 -0.70
#